data_cd5e75b5c1198270fb577d71f2dc8f8f
#
_entry.id   cd5e75b5c1198270fb577d71f2dc8f8f
#
_cell.length_a   1.000
_cell.length_b   1.000
_cell.length_c   1.000
_cell.angle_alpha   90.00
_cell.angle_beta   90.00
_cell.angle_gamma   90.00
#
_symmetry.space_group_name_H-M   'P 1'
#
loop_
_entity.id
_entity.type
_entity.pdbx_description
1 polymer ?
#
loop_
_entity_poly.entity_id
_entity_poly.type
_entity_poly.pdbx_seq_one_letter_code
_entity_poly.pdbx_strand_id
1 'polypeptide(L)'
;GEGALSVNAGCVSVSGLLADCWLVPDGQDRGRRAAESAERLLGLTGNDYATVLDTIAQSLPEVSALFEIEVTDPAQIAWVLESAEELLTLRNLQLLSDVATTKRSADAFESRTRVLEARVATDSLTSLYSRGWLDENLEKEFAYSTDQEWPLSVAFVDLDHFKAINDTHGHQIGDAVLKQLAAVLADNVRRGDFIARYGGEEFVVMLPGTGLSAARGVLQRMLEAVRACTVTPSPDLKIAGTASVGLAVHLDSGFRFESAAQLLRAADRAVYDAKRAGRDCLVLYTDNA
;
A
#
# COMPACT_ATOMS: atom_id res chain seq x y z
N GLY A 1 -43.37 6.57 8.25
CA GLY A 1 -44.25 6.67 9.45
C GLY A 1 -43.68 5.92 10.65
N GLU A 2 -43.23 4.67 10.49
CA GLU A 2 -42.76 3.83 11.61
C GLU A 2 -41.41 4.30 12.17
N GLY A 3 -40.49 4.79 11.37
CA GLY A 3 -39.19 5.29 11.83
C GLY A 3 -39.30 6.54 12.73
N ALA A 4 -40.20 7.45 12.42
CA ALA A 4 -40.40 8.69 13.19
C ALA A 4 -41.07 8.42 14.56
N LEU A 5 -41.96 7.42 14.65
CA LEU A 5 -42.55 6.98 15.91
C LEU A 5 -41.50 6.30 16.83
N SER A 6 -40.57 5.56 16.25
CA SER A 6 -39.45 4.93 16.99
C SER A 6 -38.49 5.97 17.59
N VAL A 7 -38.12 7.00 16.83
CA VAL A 7 -37.24 8.10 17.29
C VAL A 7 -37.93 8.91 18.39
N ASN A 8 -39.22 9.26 18.25
CA ASN A 8 -39.96 10.01 19.25
C ASN A 8 -40.09 9.21 20.57
N ALA A 9 -40.36 7.92 20.50
CA ALA A 9 -40.41 7.05 21.67
C ALA A 9 -39.04 6.93 22.36
N GLY A 10 -37.96 6.90 21.58
CA GLY A 10 -36.58 6.95 22.07
C GLY A 10 -36.27 8.23 22.81
N CYS A 11 -36.64 9.39 22.24
CA CYS A 11 -36.47 10.69 22.90
C CYS A 11 -37.19 10.78 24.23
N VAL A 12 -38.44 10.33 24.28
CA VAL A 12 -39.22 10.31 25.55
C VAL A 12 -38.59 9.40 26.58
N SER A 13 -38.11 8.23 26.20
CA SER A 13 -37.43 7.31 27.10
C SER A 13 -36.14 7.88 27.66
N VAL A 14 -35.29 8.47 26.81
CA VAL A 14 -34.02 9.09 27.23
C VAL A 14 -34.24 10.31 28.08
N SER A 15 -35.21 11.19 27.73
CA SER A 15 -35.53 12.39 28.54
C SER A 15 -36.04 12.03 29.94
N GLY A 16 -36.81 10.94 30.11
CA GLY A 16 -37.24 10.44 31.40
C GLY A 16 -36.05 10.00 32.27
N LEU A 17 -35.13 9.24 31.69
CA LEU A 17 -33.93 8.82 32.43
C LEU A 17 -32.99 9.99 32.76
N LEU A 18 -32.94 11.02 31.91
CA LEU A 18 -32.20 12.25 32.18
C LEU A 18 -32.85 13.05 33.29
N ALA A 19 -34.18 13.22 33.30
CA ALA A 19 -34.88 13.92 34.36
C ALA A 19 -34.69 13.23 35.71
N ASP A 20 -34.68 11.91 35.73
CA ASP A 20 -34.40 11.12 36.94
C ASP A 20 -33.00 11.38 37.52
N CYS A 21 -32.01 11.74 36.69
CA CYS A 21 -30.66 12.08 37.16
C CYS A 21 -30.66 13.32 38.06
N TRP A 22 -31.59 14.24 37.84
CA TRP A 22 -31.71 15.49 38.60
C TRP A 22 -32.73 15.42 39.73
N LEU A 23 -33.69 14.53 39.68
CA LEU A 23 -34.81 14.46 40.63
C LEU A 23 -34.61 13.42 41.74
N VAL A 24 -33.65 12.53 41.63
CA VAL A 24 -33.46 11.41 42.56
C VAL A 24 -32.07 11.41 43.20
N PRO A 25 -31.91 11.21 44.51
CA PRO A 25 -30.61 11.29 45.20
C PRO A 25 -29.52 10.34 44.73
N ASP A 26 -29.84 9.27 43.98
CA ASP A 26 -28.92 8.26 43.46
C ASP A 26 -28.68 8.41 41.92
N GLY A 27 -28.51 9.61 41.44
CA GLY A 27 -28.46 9.96 40.01
C GLY A 27 -27.29 9.38 39.20
N GLN A 28 -26.20 8.96 39.86
CA GLN A 28 -24.98 8.46 39.20
C GLN A 28 -25.22 7.29 38.26
N ASP A 29 -25.92 6.26 38.73
CA ASP A 29 -26.19 5.05 37.95
C ASP A 29 -27.20 5.30 36.81
N ARG A 30 -28.04 6.33 36.98
CA ARG A 30 -29.07 6.72 35.99
C ARG A 30 -28.50 7.56 34.86
N GLY A 31 -27.53 8.43 35.11
CA GLY A 31 -26.81 9.17 34.07
C GLY A 31 -26.10 8.25 33.05
N ARG A 32 -25.45 7.21 33.56
CA ARG A 32 -24.85 6.18 32.76
C ARG A 32 -25.88 5.44 31.89
N ARG A 33 -27.00 5.03 32.49
CA ARG A 33 -28.09 4.35 31.77
C ARG A 33 -28.76 5.25 30.72
N ALA A 34 -28.85 6.53 31.01
CA ALA A 34 -29.36 7.52 30.04
C ALA A 34 -28.44 7.64 28.83
N ALA A 35 -27.11 7.71 29.03
CA ALA A 35 -26.11 7.73 27.96
C ALA A 35 -26.15 6.45 27.10
N GLU A 36 -26.14 5.29 27.72
CA GLU A 36 -26.27 3.99 27.04
C GLU A 36 -27.58 3.86 26.23
N SER A 37 -28.67 4.40 26.78
CA SER A 37 -29.98 4.41 26.11
C SER A 37 -30.02 5.41 24.95
N ALA A 38 -29.38 6.57 25.06
CA ALA A 38 -29.26 7.56 24.01
C ALA A 38 -28.46 7.01 22.81
N GLU A 39 -27.37 6.30 23.07
CA GLU A 39 -26.60 5.63 22.02
C GLU A 39 -27.43 4.54 21.35
N ARG A 40 -28.06 3.67 22.11
CA ARG A 40 -28.82 2.52 21.59
C ARG A 40 -30.11 2.90 20.85
N LEU A 41 -30.88 3.86 21.37
CA LEU A 41 -32.21 4.20 20.85
C LEU A 41 -32.19 5.34 19.85
N LEU A 42 -31.24 6.27 19.97
CA LEU A 42 -31.18 7.49 19.16
C LEU A 42 -29.92 7.53 18.26
N GLY A 43 -28.96 6.61 18.47
CA GLY A 43 -27.70 6.60 17.74
C GLY A 43 -26.80 7.80 18.07
N LEU A 44 -27.02 8.48 19.21
CA LEU A 44 -26.23 9.62 19.64
C LEU A 44 -24.83 9.14 20.06
N THR A 45 -23.81 9.76 19.51
CA THR A 45 -22.43 9.54 20.00
C THR A 45 -22.25 10.16 21.39
N GLY A 46 -21.22 9.75 22.12
CA GLY A 46 -20.90 10.38 23.42
C GLY A 46 -20.75 11.90 23.33
N ASN A 47 -20.23 12.42 22.21
CA ASN A 47 -20.07 13.84 21.98
C ASN A 47 -21.41 14.57 21.74
N ASP A 48 -22.33 13.93 21.01
CA ASP A 48 -23.69 14.44 20.81
C ASP A 48 -24.45 14.48 22.14
N TYR A 49 -24.29 13.44 22.97
CA TYR A 49 -24.90 13.35 24.30
C TYR A 49 -24.37 14.44 25.24
N ALA A 50 -23.07 14.68 25.27
CA ALA A 50 -22.45 15.77 26.04
C ALA A 50 -22.96 17.14 25.61
N THR A 51 -23.10 17.37 24.30
CA THR A 51 -23.65 18.63 23.73
C THR A 51 -25.11 18.84 24.17
N VAL A 52 -25.92 17.78 24.20
CA VAL A 52 -27.30 17.84 24.69
C VAL A 52 -27.34 18.19 26.17
N LEU A 53 -26.48 17.55 26.99
CA LEU A 53 -26.39 17.86 28.43
C LEU A 53 -25.99 19.31 28.69
N ASP A 54 -24.99 19.80 27.97
CA ASP A 54 -24.54 21.19 28.10
C ASP A 54 -25.66 22.18 27.73
N THR A 55 -26.39 21.92 26.64
CA THR A 55 -27.54 22.73 26.21
C THR A 55 -28.63 22.75 27.28
N ILE A 56 -28.94 21.60 27.89
CA ILE A 56 -29.90 21.49 28.98
C ILE A 56 -29.43 22.29 30.21
N ALA A 57 -28.16 22.09 30.59
CA ALA A 57 -27.58 22.77 31.76
C ALA A 57 -27.59 24.30 31.61
N GLN A 58 -27.34 24.83 30.41
CA GLN A 58 -27.39 26.24 30.11
C GLN A 58 -28.83 26.81 30.14
N SER A 59 -29.82 26.03 29.78
CA SER A 59 -31.23 26.44 29.72
C SER A 59 -31.95 26.32 31.05
N LEU A 60 -31.49 25.47 31.97
CA LEU A 60 -32.14 25.22 33.28
C LEU A 60 -32.29 26.44 34.15
N PRO A 61 -31.30 27.36 34.29
CA PRO A 61 -31.46 28.55 35.11
C PRO A 61 -32.60 29.49 34.63
N GLU A 62 -32.78 29.60 33.30
CA GLU A 62 -33.86 30.43 32.73
C GLU A 62 -35.23 29.84 33.01
N VAL A 63 -35.35 28.49 32.90
CA VAL A 63 -36.58 27.75 33.18
C VAL A 63 -36.89 27.79 34.67
N SER A 64 -35.91 27.62 35.54
CA SER A 64 -36.08 27.72 37.01
C SER A 64 -36.57 29.12 37.42
N ALA A 65 -36.00 30.18 36.85
CA ALA A 65 -36.41 31.57 37.12
C ALA A 65 -37.83 31.84 36.63
N LEU A 66 -38.27 31.25 35.52
CA LEU A 66 -39.59 31.46 34.92
C LEU A 66 -40.71 30.83 35.79
N PHE A 67 -40.42 29.74 36.47
CA PHE A 67 -41.42 29.00 37.27
C PHE A 67 -41.25 29.20 38.77
N GLU A 68 -40.31 30.05 39.25
CA GLU A 68 -39.98 30.25 40.65
C GLU A 68 -39.70 28.91 41.42
N ILE A 69 -39.13 27.91 40.74
CA ILE A 69 -38.85 26.58 41.28
C ILE A 69 -37.31 26.36 41.20
N GLU A 70 -36.72 26.00 42.32
CA GLU A 70 -35.34 25.48 42.33
C GLU A 70 -35.34 24.05 41.73
N VAL A 71 -35.02 23.91 40.48
CA VAL A 71 -35.12 22.59 39.76
C VAL A 71 -33.89 21.75 39.97
N THR A 72 -32.70 22.30 40.31
CA THR A 72 -31.47 21.53 40.47
C THR A 72 -30.45 22.21 41.37
N ASP A 73 -29.75 21.40 42.16
CA ASP A 73 -28.49 21.77 42.81
C ASP A 73 -27.39 21.91 41.77
N PRO A 74 -26.72 23.10 41.66
CA PRO A 74 -25.59 23.33 40.76
C PRO A 74 -24.48 22.28 40.86
N ALA A 75 -24.27 21.67 42.00
CA ALA A 75 -23.32 20.61 42.21
C ALA A 75 -23.67 19.31 41.47
N GLN A 76 -24.96 19.04 41.25
CA GLN A 76 -25.40 17.85 40.49
C GLN A 76 -25.17 18.04 38.97
N ILE A 77 -25.33 19.28 38.48
CA ILE A 77 -25.04 19.59 37.05
C ILE A 77 -23.55 19.45 36.77
N ALA A 78 -22.71 20.03 37.61
CA ALA A 78 -21.25 19.94 37.47
C ALA A 78 -20.78 18.48 37.45
N TRP A 79 -21.31 17.65 38.31
CA TRP A 79 -20.98 16.22 38.39
C TRP A 79 -21.41 15.44 37.12
N VAL A 80 -22.58 15.71 36.55
CA VAL A 80 -23.04 15.06 35.31
C VAL A 80 -22.11 15.42 34.11
N LEU A 81 -21.70 16.69 34.03
CA LEU A 81 -20.78 17.14 33.01
C LEU A 81 -19.39 16.49 33.16
N GLU A 82 -18.84 16.46 34.36
CA GLU A 82 -17.56 15.81 34.65
C GLU A 82 -17.59 14.30 34.32
N SER A 83 -18.68 13.61 34.67
CA SER A 83 -18.85 12.19 34.35
C SER A 83 -18.99 11.93 32.86
N ALA A 84 -19.59 12.84 32.08
CA ALA A 84 -19.70 12.76 30.64
C ALA A 84 -18.34 12.96 29.96
N GLU A 85 -17.54 13.92 30.42
CA GLU A 85 -16.16 14.15 29.91
C GLU A 85 -15.25 12.94 30.20
N GLU A 86 -15.34 12.35 31.37
CA GLU A 86 -14.58 11.15 31.75
C GLU A 86 -14.91 9.96 30.84
N LEU A 87 -16.20 9.70 30.58
CA LEU A 87 -16.66 8.66 29.66
C LEU A 87 -16.18 8.89 28.23
N LEU A 88 -16.23 10.14 27.74
CA LEU A 88 -15.72 10.50 26.43
C LEU A 88 -14.21 10.27 26.32
N THR A 89 -13.48 10.63 27.35
CA THR A 89 -12.03 10.44 27.40
C THR A 89 -11.66 8.96 27.36
N LEU A 90 -12.33 8.13 28.15
CA LEU A 90 -12.13 6.68 28.18
C LEU A 90 -12.46 6.04 26.82
N ARG A 91 -13.55 6.45 26.19
CA ARG A 91 -13.94 5.95 24.86
C ARG A 91 -12.96 6.35 23.77
N ASN A 92 -12.46 7.59 23.80
CA ASN A 92 -11.44 8.05 22.85
C ASN A 92 -10.13 7.26 23.01
N LEU A 93 -9.70 6.97 24.23
CA LEU A 93 -8.53 6.14 24.50
C LEU A 93 -8.73 4.71 23.99
N GLN A 94 -9.92 4.15 24.14
CA GLN A 94 -10.26 2.82 23.64
C GLN A 94 -10.23 2.78 22.10
N LEU A 95 -10.83 3.76 21.42
CA LEU A 95 -10.80 3.88 19.96
C LEU A 95 -9.35 4.04 19.42
N LEU A 96 -8.52 4.84 20.09
CA LEU A 96 -7.10 4.97 19.72
C LEU A 96 -6.35 3.65 19.88
N SER A 97 -6.63 2.89 20.93
CA SER A 97 -6.07 1.55 21.15
C SER A 97 -6.49 0.57 20.05
N ASP A 98 -7.77 0.57 19.67
CA ASP A 98 -8.31 -0.31 18.63
C ASP A 98 -7.73 0.02 17.25
N VAL A 99 -7.59 1.30 16.93
CA VAL A 99 -6.90 1.77 15.70
C VAL A 99 -5.43 1.31 15.70
N ALA A 100 -4.73 1.47 16.82
CA ALA A 100 -3.33 1.07 16.93
C ALA A 100 -3.14 -0.45 16.78
N THR A 101 -4.04 -1.25 17.36
CA THR A 101 -4.00 -2.72 17.24
C THR A 101 -4.34 -3.19 15.85
N THR A 102 -5.34 -2.60 15.21
CA THR A 102 -5.71 -2.89 13.81
C THR A 102 -4.57 -2.57 12.85
N LYS A 103 -3.92 -1.41 13.03
CA LYS A 103 -2.76 -1.01 12.23
C LYS A 103 -1.59 -2.00 12.40
N ARG A 104 -1.25 -2.37 13.64
CA ARG A 104 -0.19 -3.36 13.90
C ARG A 104 -0.49 -4.72 13.25
N SER A 105 -1.74 -5.16 13.28
CA SER A 105 -2.16 -6.42 12.66
C SER A 105 -2.05 -6.35 11.13
N ALA A 106 -2.41 -5.22 10.51
CA ALA A 106 -2.27 -4.99 9.08
C ALA A 106 -0.79 -4.99 8.66
N ASP A 107 0.07 -4.27 9.39
CA ASP A 107 1.52 -4.21 9.12
C ASP A 107 2.17 -5.60 9.27
N ALA A 108 1.77 -6.38 10.28
CA ALA A 108 2.26 -7.74 10.49
C ALA A 108 1.80 -8.70 9.38
N PHE A 109 0.56 -8.56 8.91
CA PHE A 109 0.03 -9.35 7.81
C PHE A 109 0.76 -9.04 6.49
N GLU A 110 0.96 -7.75 6.19
CA GLU A 110 1.70 -7.31 5.01
C GLU A 110 3.16 -7.82 5.03
N SER A 111 3.83 -7.71 6.19
CA SER A 111 5.18 -8.24 6.37
C SER A 111 5.24 -9.75 6.15
N ARG A 112 4.26 -10.50 6.65
CA ARG A 112 4.19 -11.95 6.50
C ARG A 112 3.91 -12.36 5.05
N THR A 113 3.08 -11.62 4.35
CA THR A 113 2.80 -11.82 2.92
C THR A 113 4.06 -11.60 2.10
N ARG A 114 4.81 -10.51 2.33
CA ARG A 114 6.10 -10.25 1.66
C ARG A 114 7.12 -11.37 1.90
N VAL A 115 7.23 -11.89 3.12
CA VAL A 115 8.14 -13.01 3.44
C VAL A 115 7.72 -14.30 2.72
N LEU A 116 6.42 -14.56 2.57
CA LEU A 116 5.92 -15.72 1.85
C LEU A 116 6.15 -15.59 0.33
N GLU A 117 5.91 -14.41 -0.22
CA GLU A 117 6.18 -14.10 -1.63
C GLU A 117 7.68 -14.20 -1.97
N ALA A 118 8.56 -13.71 -1.10
CA ALA A 118 10.01 -13.85 -1.25
C ALA A 118 10.48 -15.31 -1.24
N ARG A 119 9.75 -16.22 -0.59
CA ARG A 119 10.08 -17.67 -0.58
C ARG A 119 9.71 -18.39 -1.86
N VAL A 120 8.87 -17.81 -2.71
CA VAL A 120 8.57 -18.37 -4.02
C VAL A 120 9.67 -17.93 -4.98
N ALA A 121 10.57 -18.85 -5.32
CA ALA A 121 11.73 -18.55 -6.16
C ALA A 121 11.37 -18.09 -7.58
N THR A 122 10.18 -18.46 -8.07
CA THR A 122 9.75 -18.19 -9.45
C THR A 122 8.43 -17.41 -9.50
N ASP A 123 8.32 -16.52 -10.48
CA ASP A 123 7.08 -15.83 -10.83
C ASP A 123 6.08 -16.79 -11.47
N SER A 124 4.86 -16.82 -10.97
CA SER A 124 3.82 -17.78 -11.39
C SER A 124 3.33 -17.60 -12.83
N LEU A 125 3.45 -16.39 -13.40
CA LEU A 125 3.02 -16.12 -14.75
C LEU A 125 4.09 -16.48 -15.78
N THR A 126 5.34 -16.08 -15.53
CA THR A 126 6.43 -16.14 -16.50
C THR A 126 7.40 -17.29 -16.26
N SER A 127 7.35 -17.94 -15.10
CA SER A 127 8.28 -18.98 -14.64
C SER A 127 9.74 -18.51 -14.52
N LEU A 128 10.03 -17.23 -14.70
CA LEU A 128 11.32 -16.62 -14.37
C LEU A 128 11.48 -16.49 -12.86
N TYR A 129 12.66 -16.08 -12.40
CA TYR A 129 12.83 -15.79 -10.98
C TYR A 129 11.91 -14.67 -10.53
N SER A 130 11.47 -14.74 -9.29
CA SER A 130 10.65 -13.70 -8.66
C SER A 130 11.53 -12.53 -8.21
N ARG A 131 10.91 -11.37 -7.97
CA ARG A 131 11.58 -10.23 -7.35
C ARG A 131 12.22 -10.57 -6.02
N GLY A 132 11.54 -11.34 -5.15
CA GLY A 132 12.07 -11.72 -3.86
C GLY A 132 13.35 -12.56 -3.98
N TRP A 133 13.39 -13.47 -4.94
CA TRP A 133 14.58 -14.24 -5.25
C TRP A 133 15.72 -13.34 -5.77
N LEU A 134 15.39 -12.37 -6.64
CA LEU A 134 16.37 -11.43 -7.17
C LEU A 134 17.01 -10.60 -6.05
N ASP A 135 16.20 -10.01 -5.17
CA ASP A 135 16.68 -9.15 -4.08
C ASP A 135 17.69 -9.90 -3.20
N GLU A 136 17.39 -11.15 -2.84
CA GLU A 136 18.30 -11.97 -2.03
C GLU A 136 19.59 -12.38 -2.77
N ASN A 137 19.50 -12.71 -4.06
CA ASN A 137 20.65 -13.22 -4.80
C ASN A 137 21.50 -12.10 -5.40
N LEU A 138 20.94 -10.96 -5.71
CA LEU A 138 21.69 -9.77 -6.13
C LEU A 138 22.65 -9.29 -5.03
N GLU A 139 22.24 -9.31 -3.77
CA GLU A 139 23.12 -8.97 -2.65
C GLU A 139 24.29 -9.94 -2.55
N LYS A 140 24.06 -11.26 -2.71
CA LYS A 140 25.10 -12.28 -2.69
C LYS A 140 26.08 -12.13 -3.85
N GLU A 141 25.57 -11.94 -5.06
CA GLU A 141 26.39 -11.76 -6.27
C GLU A 141 27.19 -10.45 -6.22
N PHE A 142 26.60 -9.39 -5.68
CA PHE A 142 27.28 -8.12 -5.48
C PHE A 142 28.44 -8.24 -4.47
N ALA A 143 28.22 -8.89 -3.34
CA ALA A 143 29.26 -9.15 -2.34
C ALA A 143 30.40 -9.99 -2.94
N TYR A 144 30.05 -11.07 -3.67
CA TYR A 144 31.03 -11.92 -4.34
C TYR A 144 31.81 -11.17 -5.43
N SER A 145 31.14 -10.38 -6.25
CA SER A 145 31.75 -9.51 -7.27
C SER A 145 32.78 -8.56 -6.63
N THR A 146 32.40 -7.93 -5.53
CA THR A 146 33.27 -6.98 -4.81
C THR A 146 34.49 -7.65 -4.21
N ASP A 147 34.34 -8.85 -3.61
CA ASP A 147 35.42 -9.60 -2.98
C ASP A 147 36.41 -10.16 -4.01
N GLN A 148 35.90 -10.66 -5.14
CA GLN A 148 36.73 -11.22 -6.19
C GLN A 148 37.22 -10.19 -7.23
N GLU A 149 36.83 -8.93 -7.11
CA GLU A 149 37.06 -7.87 -8.10
C GLU A 149 36.61 -8.23 -9.52
N TRP A 150 35.50 -8.98 -9.62
CA TRP A 150 34.89 -9.38 -10.89
C TRP A 150 33.72 -8.48 -11.25
N PRO A 151 33.54 -8.15 -12.56
CA PRO A 151 32.44 -7.28 -12.95
C PRO A 151 31.09 -7.95 -12.71
N LEU A 152 30.12 -7.17 -12.29
CA LEU A 152 28.70 -7.57 -12.21
C LEU A 152 27.87 -6.58 -13.02
N SER A 153 27.20 -7.07 -14.04
CA SER A 153 26.28 -6.28 -14.85
C SER A 153 24.84 -6.55 -14.43
N VAL A 154 24.06 -5.48 -14.28
CA VAL A 154 22.63 -5.54 -14.01
C VAL A 154 21.92 -4.70 -15.05
N ALA A 155 20.91 -5.27 -15.71
CA ALA A 155 20.09 -4.55 -16.63
C ALA A 155 18.63 -4.61 -16.23
N PHE A 156 17.97 -3.48 -16.29
CA PHE A 156 16.53 -3.37 -16.22
C PHE A 156 15.94 -3.41 -17.63
N VAL A 157 14.88 -4.16 -17.83
CA VAL A 157 14.18 -4.32 -19.12
C VAL A 157 12.70 -4.02 -18.88
N ASP A 158 12.15 -3.12 -19.65
CA ASP A 158 10.75 -2.70 -19.55
C ASP A 158 10.08 -2.77 -20.91
N LEU A 159 8.94 -3.42 -21.01
CA LEU A 159 8.19 -3.61 -22.25
C LEU A 159 7.49 -2.31 -22.66
N ASP A 160 7.85 -1.76 -23.79
CA ASP A 160 7.32 -0.49 -24.27
C ASP A 160 5.81 -0.59 -24.56
N HIS A 161 5.07 0.41 -24.09
CA HIS A 161 3.63 0.54 -24.35
C HIS A 161 2.76 -0.64 -23.85
N PHE A 162 3.23 -1.44 -22.90
CA PHE A 162 2.48 -2.60 -22.41
C PHE A 162 1.09 -2.24 -21.88
N LYS A 163 0.96 -1.11 -21.22
CA LYS A 163 -0.36 -0.61 -20.81
C LYS A 163 -1.33 -0.46 -21.97
N ALA A 164 -0.89 0.05 -23.11
CA ALA A 164 -1.74 0.18 -24.29
C ALA A 164 -2.17 -1.19 -24.85
N ILE A 165 -1.32 -2.21 -24.75
CA ILE A 165 -1.68 -3.60 -25.10
C ILE A 165 -2.81 -4.09 -24.19
N ASN A 166 -2.67 -3.91 -22.88
CA ASN A 166 -3.71 -4.28 -21.92
C ASN A 166 -5.03 -3.52 -22.14
N ASP A 167 -4.94 -2.20 -22.34
CA ASP A 167 -6.11 -1.35 -22.52
C ASP A 167 -6.86 -1.68 -23.83
N THR A 168 -6.15 -2.14 -24.86
CA THR A 168 -6.74 -2.48 -26.17
C THR A 168 -7.23 -3.92 -26.24
N HIS A 169 -6.50 -4.86 -25.68
CA HIS A 169 -6.71 -6.30 -25.92
C HIS A 169 -7.09 -7.07 -24.65
N GLY A 170 -7.07 -6.40 -23.48
CA GLY A 170 -7.35 -7.01 -22.18
C GLY A 170 -6.15 -7.73 -21.55
N HIS A 171 -6.25 -7.93 -20.24
CA HIS A 171 -5.14 -8.47 -19.43
C HIS A 171 -4.72 -9.89 -19.81
N GLN A 172 -5.64 -10.74 -20.28
CA GLN A 172 -5.31 -12.10 -20.71
C GLN A 172 -4.33 -12.11 -21.90
N ILE A 173 -4.49 -11.18 -22.81
CA ILE A 173 -3.58 -11.00 -23.96
C ILE A 173 -2.26 -10.41 -23.47
N GLY A 174 -2.28 -9.43 -22.56
CA GLY A 174 -1.07 -8.93 -21.92
C GLY A 174 -0.27 -10.03 -21.22
N ASP A 175 -0.93 -10.93 -20.52
CA ASP A 175 -0.29 -12.08 -19.88
C ASP A 175 0.39 -13.02 -20.90
N ALA A 176 -0.25 -13.25 -22.04
CA ALA A 176 0.36 -14.03 -23.13
C ALA A 176 1.61 -13.34 -23.70
N VAL A 177 1.56 -12.00 -23.85
CA VAL A 177 2.72 -11.20 -24.28
C VAL A 177 3.87 -11.31 -23.28
N LEU A 178 3.58 -11.17 -21.97
CA LEU A 178 4.60 -11.31 -20.91
C LEU A 178 5.24 -12.70 -20.88
N LYS A 179 4.46 -13.76 -21.03
CA LYS A 179 4.98 -15.13 -21.11
C LYS A 179 5.92 -15.32 -22.29
N GLN A 180 5.53 -14.82 -23.44
CA GLN A 180 6.36 -14.93 -24.66
C GLN A 180 7.64 -14.10 -24.53
N LEU A 181 7.55 -12.88 -23.99
CA LEU A 181 8.72 -12.05 -23.72
C LEU A 181 9.68 -12.75 -22.75
N ALA A 182 9.16 -13.30 -21.66
CA ALA A 182 9.95 -14.03 -20.69
C ALA A 182 10.73 -15.19 -21.33
N ALA A 183 10.09 -15.96 -22.21
CA ALA A 183 10.75 -17.02 -22.97
C ALA A 183 11.86 -16.48 -23.87
N VAL A 184 11.60 -15.41 -24.62
CA VAL A 184 12.60 -14.75 -25.49
C VAL A 184 13.80 -14.27 -24.66
N LEU A 185 13.57 -13.66 -23.50
CA LEU A 185 14.67 -13.22 -22.62
C LEU A 185 15.48 -14.41 -22.12
N ALA A 186 14.81 -15.47 -21.64
CA ALA A 186 15.46 -16.68 -21.12
C ALA A 186 16.35 -17.38 -22.18
N ASP A 187 15.92 -17.42 -23.43
CA ASP A 187 16.66 -18.02 -24.53
C ASP A 187 17.94 -17.24 -24.90
N ASN A 188 18.07 -16.00 -24.44
CA ASN A 188 19.18 -15.11 -24.80
C ASN A 188 20.26 -14.99 -23.71
N VAL A 189 20.14 -15.70 -22.60
CA VAL A 189 21.15 -15.75 -21.53
C VAL A 189 21.81 -17.12 -21.43
N ARG A 190 23.02 -17.14 -20.89
CA ARG A 190 23.75 -18.37 -20.64
C ARG A 190 23.40 -18.96 -19.28
N ARG A 191 23.78 -20.22 -19.07
CA ARG A 191 23.73 -20.84 -17.73
C ARG A 191 24.64 -20.08 -16.76
N GLY A 192 24.06 -19.59 -15.66
CA GLY A 192 24.75 -18.75 -14.67
C GLY A 192 24.42 -17.27 -14.78
N ASP A 193 23.71 -16.84 -15.83
CA ASP A 193 23.01 -15.56 -15.86
C ASP A 193 21.59 -15.77 -15.30
N PHE A 194 20.99 -14.70 -14.80
CA PHE A 194 19.69 -14.78 -14.14
C PHE A 194 18.74 -13.72 -14.68
N ILE A 195 17.48 -14.10 -14.83
CA ILE A 195 16.41 -13.18 -15.20
C ILE A 195 15.29 -13.31 -14.19
N ALA A 196 14.86 -12.19 -13.66
CA ALA A 196 13.75 -12.09 -12.74
C ALA A 196 12.66 -11.16 -13.29
N ARG A 197 11.41 -11.47 -13.00
CA ARG A 197 10.33 -10.52 -13.16
C ARG A 197 10.29 -9.62 -11.92
N TYR A 198 10.54 -8.33 -12.11
CA TYR A 198 10.60 -7.36 -11.04
C TYR A 198 9.20 -6.86 -10.62
N GLY A 199 8.32 -6.66 -11.61
CA GLY A 199 6.91 -6.31 -11.40
C GLY A 199 6.23 -5.96 -12.71
N GLY A 200 4.93 -6.13 -12.84
CA GLY A 200 4.18 -5.75 -14.03
C GLY A 200 4.83 -6.23 -15.33
N GLU A 201 5.30 -5.27 -16.12
CA GLU A 201 6.03 -5.43 -17.38
C GLU A 201 7.55 -5.29 -17.28
N GLU A 202 8.09 -5.29 -16.04
CA GLU A 202 9.50 -5.03 -15.75
C GLU A 202 10.25 -6.32 -15.44
N PHE A 203 11.43 -6.47 -16.03
CA PHE A 203 12.34 -7.60 -15.82
C PHE A 203 13.72 -7.09 -15.47
N VAL A 204 14.46 -7.87 -14.71
CA VAL A 204 15.88 -7.60 -14.38
C VAL A 204 16.73 -8.77 -14.85
N VAL A 205 17.78 -8.45 -15.58
CA VAL A 205 18.80 -9.38 -16.03
C VAL A 205 20.06 -9.15 -15.21
N MET A 206 20.55 -10.19 -14.54
CA MET A 206 21.79 -10.17 -13.76
C MET A 206 22.81 -11.06 -14.45
N LEU A 207 23.98 -10.51 -14.76
CA LEU A 207 25.06 -11.14 -15.52
C LEU A 207 26.34 -11.17 -14.66
N PRO A 208 26.53 -12.16 -13.81
CA PRO A 208 27.75 -12.31 -13.00
C PRO A 208 29.01 -12.51 -13.86
N GLY A 209 30.13 -11.93 -13.44
CA GLY A 209 31.39 -12.01 -14.13
C GLY A 209 31.39 -11.45 -15.56
N THR A 210 30.47 -10.49 -15.84
CA THR A 210 30.26 -9.96 -17.17
C THR A 210 30.46 -8.44 -17.16
N GLY A 211 31.49 -7.99 -17.87
CA GLY A 211 31.80 -6.57 -18.02
C GLY A 211 30.96 -5.90 -19.10
N LEU A 212 31.09 -4.57 -19.22
CA LEU A 212 30.29 -3.69 -20.06
C LEU A 212 30.17 -4.16 -21.51
N SER A 213 31.29 -4.46 -22.17
CA SER A 213 31.27 -4.83 -23.60
C SER A 213 30.48 -6.11 -23.85
N ALA A 214 30.68 -7.13 -23.02
CA ALA A 214 29.98 -8.41 -23.12
C ALA A 214 28.49 -8.28 -22.75
N ALA A 215 28.17 -7.56 -21.66
CA ALA A 215 26.80 -7.29 -21.24
C ALA A 215 26.01 -6.55 -22.34
N ARG A 216 26.63 -5.53 -22.95
CA ARG A 216 26.03 -4.80 -24.07
C ARG A 216 25.70 -5.74 -25.23
N GLY A 217 26.60 -6.66 -25.59
CA GLY A 217 26.36 -7.64 -26.66
C GLY A 217 25.18 -8.58 -26.35
N VAL A 218 25.07 -9.05 -25.11
CA VAL A 218 23.94 -9.89 -24.66
C VAL A 218 22.64 -9.11 -24.78
N LEU A 219 22.58 -7.89 -24.25
CA LEU A 219 21.36 -7.09 -24.18
C LEU A 219 20.93 -6.57 -25.58
N GLN A 220 21.88 -6.27 -26.48
CA GLN A 220 21.54 -5.93 -27.86
C GLN A 220 20.90 -7.11 -28.59
N ARG A 221 21.46 -8.32 -28.44
CA ARG A 221 20.86 -9.54 -29.00
C ARG A 221 19.47 -9.81 -28.41
N MET A 222 19.25 -9.57 -27.11
CA MET A 222 17.93 -9.65 -26.48
C MET A 222 16.94 -8.69 -27.11
N LEU A 223 17.31 -7.42 -27.29
CA LEU A 223 16.46 -6.41 -27.92
C LEU A 223 16.09 -6.80 -29.36
N GLU A 224 17.04 -7.29 -30.14
CA GLU A 224 16.79 -7.80 -31.50
C GLU A 224 15.81 -8.98 -31.48
N ALA A 225 15.98 -9.90 -30.55
CA ALA A 225 15.06 -11.03 -30.38
C ALA A 225 13.65 -10.61 -29.97
N VAL A 226 13.54 -9.59 -29.09
CA VAL A 226 12.24 -8.99 -28.70
C VAL A 226 11.57 -8.34 -29.91
N ARG A 227 12.29 -7.55 -30.71
CA ARG A 227 11.76 -6.93 -31.95
C ARG A 227 11.28 -7.96 -32.97
N ALA A 228 12.01 -9.07 -33.10
CA ALA A 228 11.65 -10.17 -34.00
C ALA A 228 10.48 -11.00 -33.49
N CYS A 229 10.18 -10.91 -32.18
CA CYS A 229 9.13 -11.70 -31.57
C CYS A 229 7.75 -11.14 -31.94
N THR A 230 6.89 -12.01 -32.43
CA THR A 230 5.48 -11.71 -32.65
C THR A 230 4.65 -12.69 -31.84
N VAL A 231 3.89 -12.16 -30.92
CA VAL A 231 2.95 -12.95 -30.12
C VAL A 231 1.65 -13.11 -30.89
N THR A 232 1.19 -14.35 -31.04
CA THR A 232 -0.04 -14.69 -31.78
C THR A 232 -1.02 -15.35 -30.83
N PRO A 233 -1.76 -14.57 -30.02
CA PRO A 233 -2.68 -15.11 -29.02
C PRO A 233 -3.90 -15.79 -29.65
N SER A 234 -4.26 -15.40 -30.87
CA SER A 234 -5.29 -16.02 -31.69
C SER A 234 -4.90 -15.96 -33.17
N PRO A 235 -5.52 -16.76 -34.08
CA PRO A 235 -5.17 -16.80 -35.49
C PRO A 235 -5.15 -15.45 -36.20
N ASP A 236 -6.02 -14.54 -35.77
CA ASP A 236 -6.24 -13.23 -36.39
C ASP A 236 -5.53 -12.07 -35.67
N LEU A 237 -4.86 -12.34 -34.55
CA LEU A 237 -4.22 -11.30 -33.73
C LEU A 237 -2.71 -11.52 -33.63
N LYS A 238 -1.96 -10.58 -34.19
CA LYS A 238 -0.48 -10.52 -34.07
C LYS A 238 -0.10 -9.27 -33.31
N ILE A 239 0.68 -9.44 -32.24
CA ILE A 239 1.19 -8.36 -31.40
C ILE A 239 2.71 -8.40 -31.47
N ALA A 240 3.31 -7.30 -31.91
CA ALA A 240 4.72 -7.04 -31.81
C ALA A 240 4.94 -5.98 -30.74
N GLY A 241 6.05 -6.07 -30.04
CA GLY A 241 6.43 -5.11 -29.01
C GLY A 241 7.92 -4.81 -29.05
N THR A 242 8.30 -3.72 -28.42
CA THR A 242 9.69 -3.35 -28.18
C THR A 242 9.96 -3.25 -26.69
N ALA A 243 11.22 -3.18 -26.31
CA ALA A 243 11.59 -2.99 -24.91
C ALA A 243 12.64 -1.89 -24.79
N SER A 244 12.59 -1.17 -23.68
CA SER A 244 13.64 -0.25 -23.27
C SER A 244 14.53 -0.93 -22.22
N VAL A 245 15.83 -0.79 -22.36
CA VAL A 245 16.82 -1.45 -21.52
C VAL A 245 17.78 -0.44 -20.92
N GLY A 246 17.98 -0.50 -19.61
CA GLY A 246 19.00 0.24 -18.88
C GLY A 246 20.05 -0.70 -18.31
N LEU A 247 21.32 -0.42 -18.54
CA LEU A 247 22.46 -1.22 -18.09
C LEU A 247 23.30 -0.44 -17.10
N ALA A 248 23.62 -1.05 -15.96
CA ALA A 248 24.63 -0.60 -15.02
C ALA A 248 25.65 -1.71 -14.76
N VAL A 249 26.93 -1.36 -14.60
CA VAL A 249 28.01 -2.33 -14.42
C VAL A 249 28.85 -1.94 -13.21
N HIS A 250 28.96 -2.86 -12.25
CA HIS A 250 29.86 -2.76 -11.11
C HIS A 250 31.24 -3.27 -11.48
N LEU A 251 32.29 -2.56 -11.05
CA LEU A 251 33.72 -2.87 -11.26
C LEU A 251 34.15 -2.91 -12.75
N ASP A 252 33.41 -2.22 -13.61
CA ASP A 252 33.80 -1.97 -14.98
C ASP A 252 33.28 -0.57 -15.38
N SER A 253 33.69 -0.04 -16.52
CA SER A 253 33.26 1.28 -17.03
C SER A 253 33.51 2.48 -16.08
N GLY A 254 34.40 2.33 -15.10
CA GLY A 254 34.74 3.39 -14.16
C GLY A 254 33.82 3.52 -12.94
N PHE A 255 32.80 2.67 -12.82
CA PHE A 255 31.89 2.70 -11.70
C PHE A 255 32.19 1.63 -10.64
N ARG A 256 32.21 2.06 -9.39
CA ARG A 256 32.24 1.19 -8.23
C ARG A 256 31.06 1.57 -7.33
N PHE A 257 29.98 0.81 -7.40
CA PHE A 257 28.79 1.01 -6.57
C PHE A 257 29.08 0.57 -5.13
N GLU A 258 28.40 1.18 -4.16
CA GLU A 258 28.58 0.88 -2.72
C GLU A 258 27.66 -0.26 -2.26
N SER A 259 26.58 -0.55 -3.02
CA SER A 259 25.62 -1.60 -2.68
C SER A 259 24.89 -2.13 -3.92
N ALA A 260 24.39 -3.35 -3.82
CA ALA A 260 23.52 -3.95 -4.82
C ALA A 260 22.29 -3.08 -5.14
N ALA A 261 21.75 -2.44 -4.12
CA ALA A 261 20.63 -1.51 -4.28
C ALA A 261 20.98 -0.25 -5.08
N GLN A 262 22.21 0.26 -4.97
CA GLN A 262 22.68 1.37 -5.84
C GLN A 262 22.84 0.92 -7.28
N LEU A 263 23.43 -0.25 -7.51
CA LEU A 263 23.60 -0.83 -8.85
C LEU A 263 22.24 -1.03 -9.53
N LEU A 264 21.27 -1.59 -8.83
CA LEU A 264 19.91 -1.81 -9.36
C LEU A 264 19.22 -0.48 -9.70
N ARG A 265 19.31 0.53 -8.82
CA ARG A 265 18.76 1.86 -9.08
C ARG A 265 19.43 2.55 -10.28
N ALA A 266 20.72 2.33 -10.47
CA ALA A 266 21.44 2.87 -11.64
C ALA A 266 20.91 2.26 -12.95
N ALA A 267 20.65 0.96 -12.98
CA ALA A 267 20.04 0.28 -14.12
C ALA A 267 18.61 0.79 -14.38
N ASP A 268 17.79 0.97 -13.34
CA ASP A 268 16.45 1.53 -13.44
C ASP A 268 16.44 2.97 -13.99
N ARG A 269 17.35 3.84 -13.49
CA ARG A 269 17.52 5.19 -14.04
C ARG A 269 17.87 5.16 -15.52
N ALA A 270 18.72 4.24 -15.95
CA ALA A 270 19.10 4.11 -17.36
C ALA A 270 17.91 3.65 -18.25
N VAL A 271 16.97 2.84 -17.74
CA VAL A 271 15.70 2.53 -18.45
C VAL A 271 14.87 3.80 -18.65
N TYR A 272 14.76 4.62 -17.60
CA TYR A 272 14.05 5.88 -17.73
C TYR A 272 14.66 6.77 -18.83
N ASP A 273 15.99 6.82 -18.93
CA ASP A 273 16.69 7.54 -19.99
C ASP A 273 16.46 6.90 -21.36
N ALA A 274 16.41 5.56 -21.45
CA ALA A 274 16.04 4.85 -22.69
C ALA A 274 14.61 5.20 -23.15
N LYS A 275 13.66 5.23 -22.21
CA LYS A 275 12.28 5.66 -22.51
C LYS A 275 12.20 7.10 -23.01
N ARG A 276 13.03 8.00 -22.49
CA ARG A 276 13.13 9.40 -22.95
C ARG A 276 13.85 9.55 -24.28
N ALA A 277 14.80 8.68 -24.56
CA ALA A 277 15.55 8.69 -25.84
C ALA A 277 14.72 8.20 -27.05
N GLY A 278 13.48 7.76 -26.82
CA GLY A 278 12.58 7.30 -27.89
C GLY A 278 12.18 5.85 -27.77
N ARG A 279 12.55 5.18 -26.69
CA ARG A 279 12.28 3.74 -26.43
C ARG A 279 13.05 2.83 -27.38
N ASP A 280 12.76 1.51 -27.32
CA ASP A 280 13.36 0.49 -28.21
C ASP A 280 14.88 0.58 -28.29
N CYS A 281 15.55 0.83 -27.19
CA CYS A 281 17.00 1.02 -27.14
C CYS A 281 17.60 0.57 -25.80
N LEU A 282 18.90 0.37 -25.83
CA LEU A 282 19.76 0.13 -24.68
C LEU A 282 20.49 1.42 -24.29
N VAL A 283 20.35 1.85 -23.07
CA VAL A 283 21.10 2.98 -22.50
C VAL A 283 21.97 2.47 -21.35
N LEU A 284 23.22 2.92 -21.33
CA LEU A 284 24.15 2.68 -20.26
C LEU A 284 23.96 3.77 -19.18
N TYR A 285 23.94 3.35 -17.93
CA TYR A 285 23.99 4.30 -16.82
C TYR A 285 25.27 5.16 -16.91
N THR A 286 25.08 6.45 -16.81
CA THR A 286 26.16 7.45 -16.70
C THR A 286 25.84 8.34 -15.51
N ASP A 287 26.86 8.61 -14.69
CA ASP A 287 26.72 9.54 -13.57
C ASP A 287 26.71 10.97 -14.13
N ASN A 288 25.53 11.37 -14.63
CA ASN A 288 25.33 12.79 -14.92
C ASN A 288 24.92 13.46 -13.60
N ALA A 289 25.93 13.94 -12.86
CA ALA A 289 25.75 14.81 -11.70
C ALA A 289 25.02 16.11 -12.06
#